data_6ea8d16cfdd20e60d822e1c5c6708117
#
_entry.id   6ea8d16cfdd20e60d822e1c5c6708117
#
_cell.length_a   1.000
_cell.length_b   1.000
_cell.length_c   1.000
_cell.angle_alpha   90.00
_cell.angle_beta   90.00
_cell.angle_gamma   90.00
#
_symmetry.space_group_name_H-M   'P 1'
#
loop_
_entity.id
_entity.type
_entity.pdbx_description
1 polymer ?
#
loop_
_entity_poly.entity_id
_entity_poly.type
_entity_poly.pdbx_seq_one_letter_code
_entity_poly.pdbx_strand_id
1 'polypeptide(L)'
;VLVTGPTGSGKTNTLYSALSSLNKPDINIMTAEDPVEFNLMGINQVQIRDAVGLNFAAALRSFLRQDPNIILVGEIRDYETAEISTKAALTGHLVLSTLHTNDAPSTVSRMVNMGIEPFIVGTAVNLIQAQRLIRRICAQCKEEVRDVPPKVLLDVGFEADAVGSFPMYKGRGCSTCNGTGYKGRVGLYEVLEINDAVRELIMMGANSVELRKKAIEEGMLTLRMSGLEKIKQGITTIEEVLRETVL
;
A
#
# COMPACT_ATOMS: atom_id res chain seq x y z
N VAL A 1 -0.25 -11.22 -1.37
CA VAL A 1 -0.10 -9.77 -1.62
C VAL A 1 -0.45 -9.01 -0.35
N LEU A 2 0.39 -8.06 0.03
CA LEU A 2 0.17 -7.23 1.21
C LEU A 2 0.02 -5.76 0.80
N VAL A 3 -0.98 -5.08 1.35
CA VAL A 3 -1.16 -3.64 1.18
C VAL A 3 -0.94 -2.97 2.54
N THR A 4 -0.03 -2.01 2.61
CA THR A 4 0.34 -1.37 3.86
C THR A 4 0.19 0.15 3.83
N GLY A 5 0.11 0.74 5.00
CA GLY A 5 -0.04 2.17 5.22
C GLY A 5 -0.89 2.49 6.43
N PRO A 6 -0.95 3.77 6.87
CA PRO A 6 -1.76 4.18 8.00
C PRO A 6 -3.26 4.08 7.71
N THR A 7 -4.05 4.27 8.76
CA THR A 7 -5.50 4.44 8.61
C THR A 7 -5.79 5.60 7.68
N GLY A 8 -6.77 5.41 6.78
CA GLY A 8 -7.14 6.43 5.79
C GLY A 8 -6.25 6.50 4.55
N SER A 9 -5.23 5.65 4.39
CA SER A 9 -4.41 5.60 3.17
C SER A 9 -5.12 4.95 1.97
N GLY A 10 -6.32 4.42 2.13
CA GLY A 10 -7.13 3.84 1.06
C GLY A 10 -6.91 2.35 0.79
N LYS A 11 -6.31 1.61 1.72
CA LYS A 11 -6.04 0.16 1.58
C LYS A 11 -7.26 -0.65 1.18
N THR A 12 -8.38 -0.44 1.89
CA THR A 12 -9.64 -1.13 1.61
C THR A 12 -10.12 -0.91 0.18
N ASN A 13 -10.07 0.34 -0.31
CA ASN A 13 -10.47 0.64 -1.70
C ASN A 13 -9.57 -0.06 -2.72
N THR A 14 -8.26 -0.11 -2.47
CA THR A 14 -7.31 -0.83 -3.35
C THR A 14 -7.63 -2.33 -3.37
N LEU A 15 -7.82 -2.95 -2.22
CA LEU A 15 -8.13 -4.37 -2.11
C LEU A 15 -9.50 -4.70 -2.70
N TYR A 16 -10.53 -3.89 -2.44
CA TYR A 16 -11.85 -4.09 -3.02
C TYR A 16 -11.86 -3.92 -4.54
N SER A 17 -11.05 -2.98 -5.07
CA SER A 17 -10.87 -2.84 -6.52
C SER A 17 -10.20 -4.07 -7.13
N ALA A 18 -9.20 -4.63 -6.45
CA ALA A 18 -8.56 -5.88 -6.87
C ALA A 18 -9.54 -7.05 -6.85
N LEU A 19 -10.30 -7.21 -5.73
CA LEU A 19 -11.33 -8.25 -5.63
C LEU A 19 -12.40 -8.11 -6.71
N SER A 20 -12.88 -6.89 -6.97
CA SER A 20 -13.88 -6.65 -8.03
C SER A 20 -13.36 -7.01 -9.41
N SER A 21 -12.07 -6.78 -9.69
CA SER A 21 -11.45 -7.14 -10.97
C SER A 21 -11.25 -8.66 -11.13
N LEU A 22 -11.08 -9.38 -10.01
CA LEU A 22 -10.87 -10.83 -9.97
C LEU A 22 -12.18 -11.62 -9.82
N ASN A 23 -13.28 -10.95 -9.49
CA ASN A 23 -14.57 -11.57 -9.22
C ASN A 23 -15.23 -12.08 -10.51
N LYS A 24 -15.21 -13.39 -10.69
CA LYS A 24 -15.81 -14.12 -11.80
C LYS A 24 -16.71 -15.23 -11.27
N PRO A 25 -17.69 -15.72 -12.04
CA PRO A 25 -18.64 -16.75 -11.59
C PRO A 25 -18.00 -18.07 -11.13
N ASP A 26 -16.82 -18.37 -11.64
CA ASP A 26 -16.05 -19.59 -11.34
C ASP A 26 -14.99 -19.41 -10.25
N ILE A 27 -14.91 -18.22 -9.63
CA ILE A 27 -13.92 -17.88 -8.61
C ILE A 27 -14.62 -17.72 -7.25
N ASN A 28 -14.28 -18.56 -6.29
CA ASN A 28 -14.76 -18.44 -4.91
C ASN A 28 -13.87 -17.45 -4.14
N ILE A 29 -14.43 -16.28 -3.82
CA ILE A 29 -13.76 -15.24 -3.06
C ILE A 29 -14.38 -15.15 -1.67
N MET A 30 -13.55 -15.23 -0.64
CA MET A 30 -13.97 -15.12 0.75
C MET A 30 -13.18 -14.02 1.47
N THR A 31 -13.87 -13.20 2.26
CA THR A 31 -13.23 -12.13 3.02
C THR A 31 -13.55 -12.21 4.51
N ALA A 32 -12.58 -11.92 5.36
CA ALA A 32 -12.73 -11.72 6.80
C ALA A 32 -12.35 -10.27 7.12
N GLU A 33 -13.26 -9.48 7.66
CA GLU A 33 -13.12 -8.02 7.76
C GLU A 33 -13.61 -7.47 9.11
N ASP A 34 -13.00 -6.37 9.55
CA ASP A 34 -13.34 -5.68 10.80
C ASP A 34 -13.29 -4.14 10.63
N PRO A 35 -14.42 -3.51 10.22
CA PRO A 35 -15.68 -4.11 9.72
C PRO A 35 -15.69 -4.35 8.20
N VAL A 36 -16.72 -4.96 7.67
CA VAL A 36 -17.07 -4.91 6.24
C VAL A 36 -17.50 -3.49 5.90
N GLU A 37 -16.76 -2.81 5.02
CA GLU A 37 -17.00 -1.39 4.68
C GLU A 37 -18.26 -1.23 3.81
N PHE A 38 -18.41 -2.07 2.80
CA PHE A 38 -19.61 -2.18 1.97
C PHE A 38 -19.69 -3.54 1.27
N ASN A 39 -20.89 -3.94 0.90
CA ASN A 39 -21.10 -5.24 0.30
C ASN A 39 -20.64 -5.28 -1.16
N LEU A 40 -19.91 -6.34 -1.51
CA LEU A 40 -19.51 -6.68 -2.86
C LEU A 40 -20.34 -7.86 -3.36
N MET A 41 -21.07 -7.67 -4.44
CA MET A 41 -21.88 -8.75 -5.03
C MET A 41 -20.96 -9.89 -5.53
N GLY A 42 -21.34 -11.13 -5.25
CA GLY A 42 -20.59 -12.32 -5.66
C GLY A 42 -19.39 -12.67 -4.79
N ILE A 43 -19.18 -11.96 -3.67
CA ILE A 43 -18.09 -12.18 -2.71
C ILE A 43 -18.69 -12.58 -1.35
N ASN A 44 -18.15 -13.61 -0.74
CA ASN A 44 -18.53 -14.11 0.58
C ASN A 44 -17.80 -13.29 1.66
N GLN A 45 -18.43 -12.21 2.13
CA GLN A 45 -17.84 -11.30 3.13
C GLN A 45 -18.28 -11.69 4.54
N VAL A 46 -17.31 -11.94 5.42
CA VAL A 46 -17.54 -12.30 6.83
C VAL A 46 -17.03 -11.18 7.71
N GLN A 47 -17.93 -10.61 8.51
CA GLN A 47 -17.56 -9.63 9.52
C GLN A 47 -17.08 -10.31 10.79
N ILE A 48 -15.88 -9.91 11.27
CA ILE A 48 -15.30 -10.39 12.52
C ILE A 48 -16.17 -9.96 13.71
N ARG A 49 -16.29 -10.87 14.68
CA ARG A 49 -17.03 -10.68 15.95
C ARG A 49 -16.30 -11.39 17.08
N ASP A 50 -15.27 -10.77 17.61
CA ASP A 50 -14.43 -11.34 18.68
C ASP A 50 -15.23 -11.73 19.92
N ALA A 51 -16.29 -11.00 20.24
CA ALA A 51 -17.16 -11.28 21.38
C ALA A 51 -17.81 -12.69 21.36
N VAL A 52 -17.92 -13.31 20.19
CA VAL A 52 -18.45 -14.66 20.01
C VAL A 52 -17.38 -15.65 19.51
N GLY A 53 -16.10 -15.28 19.57
CA GLY A 53 -15.00 -16.12 19.16
C GLY A 53 -14.75 -16.18 17.65
N LEU A 54 -15.47 -15.37 16.84
CA LEU A 54 -15.23 -15.26 15.41
C LEU A 54 -14.15 -14.19 15.14
N ASN A 55 -12.90 -14.56 15.33
CA ASN A 55 -11.72 -13.76 15.00
C ASN A 55 -11.17 -14.12 13.62
N PHE A 56 -10.13 -13.41 13.15
CA PHE A 56 -9.51 -13.62 11.84
C PHE A 56 -9.01 -15.06 11.66
N ALA A 57 -8.33 -15.62 12.66
CA ALA A 57 -7.80 -16.97 12.61
C ALA A 57 -8.91 -18.03 12.52
N ALA A 58 -9.99 -17.88 13.28
CA ALA A 58 -11.15 -18.77 13.23
C ALA A 58 -11.86 -18.72 11.87
N ALA A 59 -12.05 -17.52 11.31
CA ALA A 59 -12.62 -17.33 9.99
C ALA A 59 -11.76 -18.01 8.91
N LEU A 60 -10.44 -17.76 8.91
CA LEU A 60 -9.50 -18.36 7.95
C LEU A 60 -9.51 -19.88 7.98
N ARG A 61 -9.48 -20.50 9.18
CA ARG A 61 -9.56 -21.97 9.29
C ARG A 61 -10.86 -22.52 8.70
N SER A 62 -11.94 -21.76 8.79
CA SER A 62 -13.21 -22.15 8.18
C SER A 62 -13.18 -21.98 6.67
N PHE A 63 -12.62 -20.89 6.16
CA PHE A 63 -12.48 -20.65 4.71
C PHE A 63 -11.70 -21.76 4.00
N LEU A 64 -10.59 -22.21 4.55
CA LEU A 64 -9.75 -23.26 3.98
C LEU A 64 -10.49 -24.61 3.81
N ARG A 65 -11.69 -24.77 4.36
CA ARG A 65 -12.57 -25.94 4.17
C ARG A 65 -13.72 -25.67 3.20
N GLN A 66 -13.76 -24.49 2.58
CA GLN A 66 -14.81 -24.05 1.67
C GLN A 66 -14.31 -23.89 0.22
N ASP A 67 -13.15 -24.47 -0.08
CA ASP A 67 -12.52 -24.43 -1.42
C ASP A 67 -12.43 -23.00 -1.98
N PRO A 68 -11.79 -22.05 -1.26
CA PRO A 68 -11.63 -20.69 -1.74
C PRO A 68 -10.53 -20.61 -2.80
N ASN A 69 -10.71 -19.77 -3.81
CA ASN A 69 -9.62 -19.41 -4.73
C ASN A 69 -8.86 -18.17 -4.22
N ILE A 70 -9.61 -17.20 -3.67
CA ILE A 70 -9.07 -15.93 -3.20
C ILE A 70 -9.57 -15.68 -1.78
N ILE A 71 -8.66 -15.31 -0.90
CA ILE A 71 -8.95 -14.97 0.48
C ILE A 71 -8.48 -13.54 0.76
N LEU A 72 -9.36 -12.67 1.26
CA LEU A 72 -8.99 -11.39 1.84
C LEU A 72 -9.02 -11.51 3.37
N VAL A 73 -7.90 -11.22 4.00
CA VAL A 73 -7.80 -11.02 5.45
C VAL A 73 -7.70 -9.52 5.69
N GLY A 74 -8.69 -8.91 6.30
CA GLY A 74 -8.78 -7.47 6.49
C GLY A 74 -7.47 -6.87 7.01
N GLU A 75 -6.89 -7.50 8.03
CA GLU A 75 -5.54 -7.18 8.52
C GLU A 75 -4.89 -8.35 9.25
N ILE A 76 -3.55 -8.35 9.27
CA ILE A 76 -2.75 -9.27 10.07
C ILE A 76 -2.18 -8.50 11.27
N ARG A 77 -2.62 -8.87 12.49
CA ARG A 77 -2.17 -8.23 13.75
C ARG A 77 -1.30 -9.14 14.61
N ASP A 78 -1.44 -10.44 14.45
CA ASP A 78 -0.87 -11.46 15.34
C ASP A 78 -0.23 -12.63 14.55
N TYR A 79 0.56 -13.41 15.27
CA TYR A 79 1.25 -14.57 14.71
C TYR A 79 0.29 -15.61 14.12
N GLU A 80 -0.79 -15.92 14.81
CA GLU A 80 -1.71 -16.99 14.41
C GLU A 80 -2.36 -16.67 13.06
N THR A 81 -2.87 -15.44 12.89
CA THR A 81 -3.44 -14.96 11.63
C THR A 81 -2.38 -14.94 10.52
N ALA A 82 -1.15 -14.49 10.83
CA ALA A 82 -0.05 -14.46 9.88
C ALA A 82 0.33 -15.89 9.42
N GLU A 83 0.44 -16.82 10.35
CA GLU A 83 0.80 -18.22 10.08
C GLU A 83 -0.24 -18.89 9.16
N ILE A 84 -1.53 -18.75 9.47
CA ILE A 84 -2.59 -19.36 8.65
C ILE A 84 -2.61 -18.72 7.25
N SER A 85 -2.47 -17.40 7.17
CA SER A 85 -2.45 -16.66 5.90
C SER A 85 -1.29 -17.06 5.00
N THR A 86 -0.09 -17.22 5.56
CA THR A 86 1.10 -17.64 4.80
C THR A 86 0.99 -19.12 4.38
N LYS A 87 0.48 -20.00 5.24
CA LYS A 87 0.20 -21.41 4.87
C LYS A 87 -0.81 -21.50 3.74
N ALA A 88 -1.89 -20.72 3.78
CA ALA A 88 -2.86 -20.66 2.69
C ALA A 88 -2.21 -20.22 1.37
N ALA A 89 -1.36 -19.18 1.40
CA ALA A 89 -0.62 -18.74 0.22
C ALA A 89 0.31 -19.81 -0.34
N LEU A 90 1.02 -20.56 0.51
CA LEU A 90 1.91 -21.64 0.11
C LEU A 90 1.17 -22.86 -0.48
N THR A 91 -0.13 -23.02 -0.16
CA THR A 91 -0.96 -24.10 -0.70
C THR A 91 -1.76 -23.71 -1.94
N GLY A 92 -1.44 -22.56 -2.57
CA GLY A 92 -1.96 -22.17 -3.89
C GLY A 92 -3.09 -21.15 -3.87
N HIS A 93 -3.54 -20.70 -2.70
CA HIS A 93 -4.57 -19.65 -2.61
C HIS A 93 -3.97 -18.25 -2.86
N LEU A 94 -4.69 -17.40 -3.55
CA LEU A 94 -4.36 -15.97 -3.59
C LEU A 94 -4.82 -15.30 -2.31
N VAL A 95 -3.87 -14.97 -1.44
CA VAL A 95 -4.16 -14.28 -0.18
C VAL A 95 -3.83 -12.79 -0.30
N LEU A 96 -4.82 -11.96 -0.01
CA LEU A 96 -4.73 -10.50 0.07
C LEU A 96 -4.88 -10.08 1.53
N SER A 97 -4.03 -9.18 2.02
CA SER A 97 -4.18 -8.67 3.38
C SER A 97 -3.57 -7.28 3.57
N THR A 98 -3.79 -6.71 4.75
CA THR A 98 -3.16 -5.45 5.14
C THR A 98 -2.27 -5.60 6.36
N LEU A 99 -1.30 -4.70 6.44
CA LEU A 99 -0.44 -4.46 7.59
C LEU A 99 -0.32 -2.95 7.85
N HIS A 100 0.08 -2.58 9.04
CA HIS A 100 0.35 -1.18 9.41
C HIS A 100 1.86 -0.96 9.50
N THR A 101 2.49 -0.68 8.35
CA THR A 101 3.90 -0.25 8.26
C THR A 101 4.00 1.00 7.41
N ASN A 102 5.12 1.70 7.51
CA ASN A 102 5.32 3.00 6.84
C ASN A 102 5.74 2.86 5.38
N ASP A 103 6.38 1.76 5.02
CA ASP A 103 6.90 1.46 3.69
C ASP A 103 6.83 -0.05 3.41
N ALA A 104 7.10 -0.43 2.17
CA ALA A 104 7.01 -1.82 1.75
C ALA A 104 8.14 -2.70 2.33
N PRO A 105 9.41 -2.30 2.35
CA PRO A 105 10.49 -3.12 2.94
C PRO A 105 10.29 -3.39 4.44
N SER A 106 9.80 -2.41 5.22
CA SER A 106 9.52 -2.58 6.66
C SER A 106 8.43 -3.62 6.92
N THR A 107 7.59 -3.92 5.94
CA THR A 107 6.55 -4.95 6.05
C THR A 107 7.17 -6.34 6.19
N VAL A 108 8.27 -6.62 5.49
CA VAL A 108 9.03 -7.86 5.62
C VAL A 108 9.53 -8.02 7.07
N SER A 109 10.20 -7.01 7.59
CA SER A 109 10.69 -7.01 8.98
C SER A 109 9.54 -7.17 9.99
N ARG A 110 8.36 -6.57 9.71
CA ARG A 110 7.18 -6.71 10.57
C ARG A 110 6.67 -8.15 10.61
N MET A 111 6.61 -8.84 9.46
CA MET A 111 6.22 -10.25 9.38
C MET A 111 7.19 -11.14 10.17
N VAL A 112 8.50 -10.92 10.00
CA VAL A 112 9.54 -11.65 10.75
C VAL A 112 9.43 -11.39 12.24
N ASN A 113 9.24 -10.15 12.67
CA ASN A 113 9.07 -9.77 14.07
C ASN A 113 7.78 -10.35 14.71
N MET A 114 6.77 -10.66 13.90
CA MET A 114 5.59 -11.41 14.37
C MET A 114 5.86 -12.92 14.54
N GLY A 115 7.04 -13.41 14.17
CA GLY A 115 7.44 -14.80 14.34
C GLY A 115 7.36 -15.64 13.05
N ILE A 116 7.07 -15.05 11.90
CA ILE A 116 7.10 -15.77 10.63
C ILE A 116 8.56 -15.86 10.15
N GLU A 117 9.00 -17.08 9.88
CA GLU A 117 10.37 -17.32 9.41
C GLU A 117 10.66 -16.59 8.10
N PRO A 118 11.86 -15.99 7.90
CA PRO A 118 12.23 -15.27 6.68
C PRO A 118 12.02 -16.11 5.40
N PHE A 119 12.31 -17.39 5.45
CA PHE A 119 12.08 -18.33 4.36
C PHE A 119 10.58 -18.36 3.95
N ILE A 120 9.67 -18.41 4.94
CA ILE A 120 8.22 -18.42 4.68
C ILE A 120 7.80 -17.08 4.10
N VAL A 121 8.27 -15.95 4.63
CA VAL A 121 7.96 -14.62 4.10
C VAL A 121 8.41 -14.51 2.65
N GLY A 122 9.66 -14.87 2.34
CA GLY A 122 10.21 -14.78 0.98
C GLY A 122 9.51 -15.69 -0.03
N THR A 123 8.88 -16.79 0.42
CA THR A 123 8.19 -17.74 -0.46
C THR A 123 6.69 -17.43 -0.61
N ALA A 124 6.01 -17.04 0.47
CA ALA A 124 4.57 -16.81 0.49
C ALA A 124 4.15 -15.42 -0.01
N VAL A 125 5.03 -14.41 0.14
CA VAL A 125 4.73 -13.04 -0.26
C VAL A 125 5.30 -12.76 -1.64
N ASN A 126 4.43 -12.38 -2.58
CA ASN A 126 4.84 -12.06 -3.95
C ASN A 126 4.98 -10.55 -4.18
N LEU A 127 4.18 -9.74 -3.46
CA LEU A 127 4.14 -8.30 -3.65
C LEU A 127 3.70 -7.61 -2.36
N ILE A 128 4.36 -6.50 -2.06
CA ILE A 128 3.98 -5.58 -0.98
C ILE A 128 3.78 -4.20 -1.57
N GLN A 129 2.63 -3.59 -1.32
CA GLN A 129 2.32 -2.23 -1.76
C GLN A 129 2.11 -1.33 -0.55
N ALA A 130 3.04 -0.40 -0.32
CA ALA A 130 2.78 0.70 0.60
C ALA A 130 2.06 1.84 -0.10
N GLN A 131 1.11 2.47 0.59
CA GLN A 131 0.36 3.57 0.00
C GLN A 131 0.03 4.69 0.99
N ARG A 132 -0.10 5.91 0.43
CA ARG A 132 -0.56 7.13 1.09
C ARG A 132 -1.58 7.83 0.21
N LEU A 133 -2.47 8.61 0.81
CA LEU A 133 -3.34 9.53 0.09
C LEU A 133 -2.91 10.96 0.37
N ILE A 134 -2.62 11.70 -0.71
CA ILE A 134 -2.29 13.11 -0.66
C ILE A 134 -3.38 13.95 -1.32
N ARG A 135 -3.49 15.23 -0.95
CA ARG A 135 -4.48 16.13 -1.55
C ARG A 135 -4.05 16.54 -2.97
N ARG A 136 -5.03 16.64 -3.85
CA ARG A 136 -4.84 17.18 -5.20
C ARG A 136 -5.05 18.68 -5.20
N ILE A 137 -4.23 19.40 -5.95
CA ILE A 137 -4.45 20.82 -6.23
C ILE A 137 -5.84 20.98 -6.87
N CYS A 138 -6.60 21.96 -6.41
CA CYS A 138 -7.91 22.27 -6.95
C CYS A 138 -7.78 22.79 -8.39
N ALA A 139 -8.41 22.10 -9.34
CA ALA A 139 -8.34 22.46 -10.75
C ALA A 139 -8.90 23.86 -11.06
N GLN A 140 -9.86 24.34 -10.26
CA GLN A 140 -10.51 25.64 -10.46
C GLN A 140 -9.65 26.85 -10.04
N CYS A 141 -8.67 26.65 -9.15
CA CYS A 141 -7.81 27.72 -8.66
C CYS A 141 -6.32 27.37 -8.73
N LYS A 142 -5.97 26.37 -9.54
CA LYS A 142 -4.59 26.00 -9.82
C LYS A 142 -3.87 27.15 -10.52
N GLU A 143 -2.72 27.54 -10.00
CA GLU A 143 -1.85 28.56 -10.61
C GLU A 143 -0.39 28.10 -10.57
N GLU A 144 0.39 28.57 -11.53
CA GLU A 144 1.81 28.29 -11.60
C GLU A 144 2.56 29.07 -10.53
N VAL A 145 3.48 28.40 -9.84
CA VAL A 145 4.40 29.01 -8.89
C VAL A 145 5.69 29.32 -9.64
N ARG A 146 6.03 30.59 -9.74
CA ARG A 146 7.30 31.07 -10.28
C ARG A 146 8.29 31.27 -9.13
N ASP A 147 9.56 31.16 -9.43
CA ASP A 147 10.65 31.46 -8.49
C ASP A 147 10.78 30.49 -7.29
N VAL A 148 10.58 29.18 -7.51
CA VAL A 148 10.95 28.17 -6.51
C VAL A 148 12.48 28.05 -6.51
N PRO A 149 13.16 28.28 -5.37
CA PRO A 149 14.61 28.18 -5.31
C PRO A 149 15.09 26.76 -5.68
N PRO A 150 16.08 26.62 -6.58
CA PRO A 150 16.63 25.31 -6.96
C PRO A 150 17.02 24.42 -5.77
N LYS A 151 17.55 25.05 -4.72
CA LYS A 151 17.93 24.36 -3.49
C LYS A 151 16.74 23.61 -2.84
N VAL A 152 15.55 24.21 -2.83
CA VAL A 152 14.35 23.57 -2.26
C VAL A 152 14.00 22.30 -3.03
N LEU A 153 14.12 22.32 -4.35
CA LEU A 153 13.84 21.13 -5.18
C LEU A 153 14.86 20.02 -4.94
N LEU A 154 16.15 20.36 -4.84
CA LEU A 154 17.22 19.41 -4.52
C LEU A 154 17.02 18.81 -3.12
N ASP A 155 16.71 19.62 -2.13
CA ASP A 155 16.48 19.18 -0.74
C ASP A 155 15.25 18.25 -0.62
N VAL A 156 14.28 18.39 -1.50
CA VAL A 156 13.09 17.50 -1.55
C VAL A 156 13.40 16.16 -2.24
N GLY A 157 14.46 16.10 -3.06
CA GLY A 157 14.94 14.89 -3.72
C GLY A 157 14.79 14.86 -5.23
N PHE A 158 14.57 16.02 -5.88
CA PHE A 158 14.69 16.10 -7.35
C PHE A 158 16.16 16.05 -7.79
N GLU A 159 16.42 15.37 -8.89
CA GLU A 159 17.73 15.37 -9.53
C GLU A 159 18.03 16.76 -10.11
N ALA A 160 19.32 17.10 -10.19
CA ALA A 160 19.77 18.43 -10.62
C ALA A 160 19.33 18.78 -12.05
N ASP A 161 19.25 17.81 -12.94
CA ASP A 161 18.79 17.96 -14.32
C ASP A 161 17.27 18.18 -14.45
N ALA A 162 16.52 17.74 -13.45
CA ALA A 162 15.08 17.95 -13.38
C ALA A 162 14.71 19.35 -12.90
N VAL A 163 15.63 20.06 -12.22
CA VAL A 163 15.38 21.40 -11.67
C VAL A 163 15.17 22.41 -12.81
N GLY A 164 13.98 23.03 -12.81
CA GLY A 164 13.58 23.98 -13.86
C GLY A 164 13.03 23.37 -15.15
N SER A 165 12.96 22.04 -15.25
CA SER A 165 12.44 21.33 -16.44
C SER A 165 10.92 21.19 -16.47
N PHE A 166 10.23 21.48 -15.35
CA PHE A 166 8.77 21.36 -15.24
C PHE A 166 8.18 22.53 -14.43
N PRO A 167 6.92 22.92 -14.72
CA PRO A 167 6.24 23.97 -13.97
C PRO A 167 5.74 23.46 -12.60
N MET A 168 5.89 24.28 -11.57
CA MET A 168 5.34 24.03 -10.25
C MET A 168 3.96 24.66 -10.14
N TYR A 169 3.09 24.05 -9.33
CA TYR A 169 1.74 24.55 -9.15
C TYR A 169 1.32 24.58 -7.69
N LYS A 170 0.39 25.50 -7.38
CA LYS A 170 -0.35 25.58 -6.11
C LYS A 170 -1.81 25.91 -6.36
N GLY A 171 -2.65 25.73 -5.35
CA GLY A 171 -4.02 26.23 -5.37
C GLY A 171 -4.13 27.55 -4.64
N ARG A 172 -4.64 28.58 -5.30
CA ARG A 172 -4.86 29.91 -4.69
C ARG A 172 -5.93 29.89 -3.60
N GLY A 173 -6.85 28.93 -3.66
CA GLY A 173 -8.07 28.91 -2.85
C GLY A 173 -9.26 29.54 -3.61
N CYS A 174 -10.41 28.87 -3.56
CA CYS A 174 -11.65 29.32 -4.18
C CYS A 174 -12.85 28.71 -3.44
N SER A 175 -14.07 29.10 -3.83
CA SER A 175 -15.30 28.53 -3.26
C SER A 175 -15.42 27.01 -3.46
N THR A 176 -14.94 26.49 -4.60
CA THR A 176 -14.97 25.05 -4.91
C THR A 176 -14.15 24.19 -3.95
N CYS A 177 -13.05 24.73 -3.43
CA CYS A 177 -12.17 24.05 -2.47
C CYS A 177 -12.28 24.63 -1.06
N ASN A 178 -13.28 25.47 -0.78
CA ASN A 178 -13.48 26.16 0.51
C ASN A 178 -12.22 26.88 0.99
N GLY A 179 -11.53 27.57 0.08
CA GLY A 179 -10.34 28.36 0.38
C GLY A 179 -9.04 27.56 0.57
N THR A 180 -9.09 26.21 0.59
CA THR A 180 -7.94 25.37 0.94
C THR A 180 -6.89 25.23 -0.17
N GLY A 181 -7.24 25.53 -1.41
CA GLY A 181 -6.39 25.28 -2.58
C GLY A 181 -6.37 23.80 -3.04
N TYR A 182 -7.00 22.88 -2.31
CA TYR A 182 -7.01 21.43 -2.62
C TYR A 182 -8.42 20.89 -2.77
N LYS A 183 -8.62 19.96 -3.70
CA LYS A 183 -9.88 19.23 -3.88
C LYS A 183 -9.64 17.81 -4.40
N GLY A 184 -10.14 16.82 -3.65
CA GLY A 184 -9.91 15.40 -3.93
C GLY A 184 -8.55 14.92 -3.44
N ARG A 185 -8.30 13.64 -3.65
CA ARG A 185 -7.07 12.94 -3.21
C ARG A 185 -6.50 12.12 -4.36
N VAL A 186 -5.22 11.79 -4.27
CA VAL A 186 -4.52 10.90 -5.18
C VAL A 186 -3.61 9.98 -4.36
N GLY A 187 -3.45 8.73 -4.82
CA GLY A 187 -2.57 7.77 -4.17
C GLY A 187 -1.11 7.99 -4.52
N LEU A 188 -0.25 7.84 -3.53
CA LEU A 188 1.15 7.53 -3.69
C LEU A 188 1.34 6.05 -3.43
N TYR A 189 2.14 5.41 -4.26
CA TYR A 189 2.38 3.97 -4.20
C TYR A 189 3.87 3.68 -4.21
N GLU A 190 4.26 2.75 -3.36
CA GLU A 190 5.57 2.11 -3.34
C GLU A 190 5.31 0.61 -3.45
N VAL A 191 5.73 0.00 -4.56
CA VAL A 191 5.43 -1.40 -4.88
C VAL A 191 6.71 -2.19 -4.88
N LEU A 192 6.86 -3.07 -3.89
CA LEU A 192 7.95 -4.01 -3.76
C LEU A 192 7.51 -5.37 -4.32
N GLU A 193 8.04 -5.75 -5.44
CA GLU A 193 7.94 -7.10 -5.97
C GLU A 193 8.99 -8.00 -5.28
N ILE A 194 8.57 -9.16 -4.81
CA ILE A 194 9.48 -10.13 -4.20
C ILE A 194 10.03 -11.04 -5.33
N ASN A 195 10.89 -10.44 -6.16
CA ASN A 195 11.66 -11.17 -7.17
C ASN A 195 12.77 -12.02 -6.52
N ASP A 196 13.51 -12.79 -7.31
CA ASP A 196 14.52 -13.69 -6.79
C ASP A 196 15.61 -12.98 -5.99
N ALA A 197 16.06 -11.81 -6.45
CA ALA A 197 17.09 -11.03 -5.77
C ALA A 197 16.63 -10.49 -4.41
N VAL A 198 15.40 -10.01 -4.31
CA VAL A 198 14.82 -9.54 -3.05
C VAL A 198 14.53 -10.72 -2.13
N ARG A 199 14.05 -11.84 -2.67
CA ARG A 199 13.79 -13.08 -1.92
C ARG A 199 15.06 -13.62 -1.26
N GLU A 200 16.16 -13.64 -1.98
CA GLU A 200 17.46 -14.09 -1.45
C GLU A 200 17.90 -13.25 -0.25
N LEU A 201 17.78 -11.92 -0.35
CA LEU A 201 18.08 -11.02 0.78
C LEU A 201 17.15 -11.26 1.98
N ILE A 202 15.86 -11.49 1.75
CA ILE A 202 14.92 -11.83 2.82
C ILE A 202 15.36 -13.11 3.53
N MET A 203 15.73 -14.16 2.77
CA MET A 203 16.19 -15.44 3.32
C MET A 203 17.49 -15.31 4.12
N MET A 204 18.37 -14.39 3.71
CA MET A 204 19.61 -14.04 4.46
C MET A 204 19.36 -13.21 5.71
N GLY A 205 18.12 -12.76 5.96
CA GLY A 205 17.78 -11.94 7.12
C GLY A 205 18.17 -10.47 6.98
N ALA A 206 18.25 -9.96 5.73
CA ALA A 206 18.56 -8.57 5.45
C ALA A 206 17.58 -7.60 6.16
N ASN A 207 18.07 -6.48 6.61
CA ASN A 207 17.26 -5.46 7.25
C ASN A 207 16.47 -4.62 6.21
N SER A 208 15.53 -3.80 6.67
CA SER A 208 14.67 -3.01 5.78
C SER A 208 15.43 -1.99 4.93
N VAL A 209 16.61 -1.52 5.38
CA VAL A 209 17.44 -0.57 4.62
C VAL A 209 18.11 -1.27 3.44
N GLU A 210 18.65 -2.46 3.67
CA GLU A 210 19.26 -3.28 2.62
C GLU A 210 18.22 -3.71 1.59
N LEU A 211 17.04 -4.16 2.05
CA LEU A 211 15.93 -4.49 1.17
C LEU A 211 15.46 -3.30 0.33
N ARG A 212 15.35 -2.10 0.94
CA ARG A 212 14.99 -0.87 0.23
C ARG A 212 16.00 -0.54 -0.87
N LYS A 213 17.30 -0.58 -0.53
CA LYS A 213 18.36 -0.30 -1.50
C LYS A 213 18.25 -1.24 -2.70
N LYS A 214 18.16 -2.54 -2.44
CA LYS A 214 18.03 -3.54 -3.51
C LYS A 214 16.76 -3.34 -4.32
N ALA A 215 15.62 -3.09 -3.68
CA ALA A 215 14.36 -2.85 -4.36
C ALA A 215 14.41 -1.64 -5.30
N ILE A 216 15.07 -0.55 -4.89
CA ILE A 216 15.27 0.63 -5.75
C ILE A 216 16.16 0.28 -6.95
N GLU A 217 17.24 -0.48 -6.76
CA GLU A 217 18.08 -0.99 -7.83
C GLU A 217 17.28 -1.83 -8.84
N GLU A 218 16.30 -2.58 -8.37
CA GLU A 218 15.36 -3.38 -9.20
C GLU A 218 14.19 -2.57 -9.77
N GLY A 219 14.17 -1.24 -9.56
CA GLY A 219 13.19 -0.34 -10.17
C GLY A 219 12.01 0.06 -9.28
N MET A 220 11.99 -0.28 -8.00
CA MET A 220 10.96 0.19 -7.08
C MET A 220 11.03 1.72 -6.92
N LEU A 221 9.91 2.38 -7.09
CA LEU A 221 9.75 3.79 -6.71
C LEU A 221 9.32 3.88 -5.25
N THR A 222 10.03 4.64 -4.45
CA THR A 222 9.61 4.93 -3.07
C THR A 222 8.37 5.83 -3.05
N LEU A 223 7.66 5.89 -1.91
CA LEU A 223 6.55 6.83 -1.73
C LEU A 223 6.95 8.27 -2.05
N ARG A 224 8.18 8.69 -1.67
CA ARG A 224 8.72 10.00 -1.98
C ARG A 224 8.89 10.17 -3.49
N MET A 225 9.52 9.25 -4.19
CA MET A 225 9.70 9.29 -5.65
C MET A 225 8.34 9.33 -6.38
N SER A 226 7.38 8.51 -5.94
CA SER A 226 5.99 8.56 -6.44
C SER A 226 5.36 9.95 -6.25
N GLY A 227 5.65 10.60 -5.13
CA GLY A 227 5.20 11.97 -4.85
C GLY A 227 5.86 13.00 -5.76
N LEU A 228 7.17 12.91 -5.99
CA LEU A 228 7.90 13.80 -6.90
C LEU A 228 7.34 13.73 -8.33
N GLU A 229 6.99 12.55 -8.81
CA GLU A 229 6.32 12.42 -10.10
C GLU A 229 4.95 13.09 -10.14
N LYS A 230 4.18 13.06 -9.04
CA LYS A 230 2.90 13.78 -8.96
C LYS A 230 3.09 15.30 -8.92
N ILE A 231 4.20 15.79 -8.37
CA ILE A 231 4.55 17.21 -8.43
C ILE A 231 4.88 17.62 -9.86
N LYS A 232 5.74 16.87 -10.59
CA LYS A 232 6.04 17.12 -12.01
C LYS A 232 4.79 17.17 -12.87
N GLN A 233 3.82 16.31 -12.60
CA GLN A 233 2.52 16.28 -13.28
C GLN A 233 1.59 17.45 -12.85
N GLY A 234 2.00 18.29 -11.91
CA GLY A 234 1.20 19.39 -11.37
C GLY A 234 -0.07 18.93 -10.64
N ILE A 235 -0.08 17.74 -10.06
CA ILE A 235 -1.24 17.15 -9.36
C ILE A 235 -1.28 17.60 -7.91
N THR A 236 -0.11 17.75 -7.28
CA THR A 236 0.04 18.08 -5.86
C THR A 236 1.19 19.05 -5.63
N THR A 237 1.43 19.42 -4.39
CA THR A 237 2.49 20.35 -3.98
C THR A 237 3.61 19.65 -3.22
N ILE A 238 4.75 20.33 -3.06
CA ILE A 238 5.89 19.85 -2.27
C ILE A 238 5.45 19.57 -0.82
N GLU A 239 4.70 20.49 -0.22
CA GLU A 239 4.26 20.40 1.18
C GLU A 239 3.43 19.16 1.44
N GLU A 240 2.55 18.78 0.50
CA GLU A 240 1.76 17.54 0.60
C GLU A 240 2.63 16.28 0.57
N VAL A 241 3.59 16.25 -0.35
CA VAL A 241 4.50 15.10 -0.47
C VAL A 241 5.39 14.99 0.77
N LEU A 242 5.96 16.10 1.24
CA LEU A 242 6.81 16.11 2.44
C LEU A 242 6.03 15.67 3.69
N ARG A 243 4.78 16.10 3.83
CA ARG A 243 3.93 15.75 4.95
C ARG A 243 3.64 14.25 5.06
N GLU A 244 3.42 13.61 3.93
CA GLU A 244 2.95 12.22 3.89
C GLU A 244 4.07 11.20 3.62
N THR A 245 5.29 11.65 3.31
CA THR A 245 6.42 10.78 3.03
C THR A 245 7.63 11.14 3.90
N VAL A 246 8.23 10.12 4.49
CA VAL A 246 9.53 10.25 5.18
C VAL A 246 10.66 9.91 4.20
N LEU A 247 11.82 10.53 4.36
CA LEU A 247 13.03 10.20 3.59
C LEU A 247 13.62 8.87 4.05
#